data_8620f1649a7d32f2a118fc16a80517db
#
_entry.id   8620f1649a7d32f2a118fc16a80517db
#
_cell.length_a   1.000
_cell.length_b   1.000
_cell.length_c   1.000
_cell.angle_alpha   90.00
_cell.angle_beta   90.00
_cell.angle_gamma   90.00
#
_symmetry.space_group_name_H-M   'P 1'
#
loop_
_entity.id
_entity.type
_entity.pdbx_description
1 polymer ?
#
loop_
_entity_poly.entity_id
_entity_poly.type
_entity_poly.pdbx_seq_one_letter_code
_entity_poly.pdbx_strand_id
1 'polypeptide(L)'
;MPKKHNSYFCHMQVDEVPDLAAILKDTLTKVKNVFVSPSYNFMLHSAPVTNDDGIECYHWHIELMPKLTRVAGFEWGSGFYVIPTPPELAAKYLREK
;
A
#
# COMPACT_ATOMS: atom_id res chain seq x y z
N MET A 1 -5.69 -3.40 2.29
CA MET A 1 -7.15 -3.28 2.10
C MET A 1 -7.83 -4.37 2.92
N PRO A 2 -8.82 -4.07 3.78
CA PRO A 2 -9.55 -5.08 4.53
C PRO A 2 -10.38 -5.98 3.61
N LYS A 3 -10.69 -7.20 4.06
CA LYS A 3 -11.58 -8.12 3.30
C LYS A 3 -13.05 -7.68 3.37
N LYS A 4 -13.46 -7.15 4.51
CA LYS A 4 -14.79 -6.57 4.70
C LYS A 4 -14.81 -5.18 4.09
N HIS A 5 -15.82 -4.90 3.24
CA HIS A 5 -15.96 -3.61 2.60
C HIS A 5 -16.21 -2.50 3.61
N ASN A 6 -15.44 -1.43 3.50
CA ASN A 6 -15.63 -0.20 4.25
C ASN A 6 -15.01 0.97 3.46
N SER A 7 -15.76 2.02 3.22
CA SER A 7 -15.30 3.18 2.48
C SER A 7 -14.41 4.10 3.32
N TYR A 8 -14.63 4.15 4.62
CA TYR A 8 -13.94 5.04 5.53
C TYR A 8 -13.05 4.30 6.52
N PHE A 9 -11.80 4.72 6.63
CA PHE A 9 -10.88 4.18 7.63
C PHE A 9 -11.36 4.41 9.06
N CYS A 10 -11.96 5.57 9.34
CA CYS A 10 -12.47 5.90 10.69
C CYS A 10 -13.64 5.01 11.13
N HIS A 11 -14.26 4.26 10.25
CA HIS A 11 -15.32 3.30 10.58
C HIS A 11 -14.78 1.89 10.90
N MET A 12 -13.44 1.73 10.90
CA MET A 12 -12.81 0.48 11.32
C MET A 12 -13.17 0.16 12.77
N GLN A 13 -13.54 -1.09 13.04
CA GLN A 13 -13.89 -1.51 14.38
C GLN A 13 -12.64 -1.72 15.24
N VAL A 14 -12.77 -1.56 16.56
CA VAL A 14 -11.63 -1.66 17.49
C VAL A 14 -10.99 -3.05 17.47
N ASP A 15 -11.78 -4.10 17.26
CA ASP A 15 -11.33 -5.48 17.15
C ASP A 15 -10.54 -5.78 15.85
N GLU A 16 -10.69 -4.93 14.83
CA GLU A 16 -9.92 -5.03 13.56
C GLU A 16 -8.51 -4.40 13.67
N VAL A 17 -8.26 -3.57 14.69
CA VAL A 17 -6.98 -2.86 14.86
C VAL A 17 -5.78 -3.80 15.05
N PRO A 18 -5.84 -4.84 15.88
CA PRO A 18 -4.74 -5.79 16.03
C PRO A 18 -4.38 -6.50 14.73
N ASP A 19 -5.37 -6.87 13.91
CA ASP A 19 -5.16 -7.52 12.62
C ASP A 19 -4.48 -6.59 11.62
N LEU A 20 -4.90 -5.32 11.58
CA LEU A 20 -4.25 -4.30 10.75
C LEU A 20 -2.80 -4.09 11.17
N ALA A 21 -2.55 -3.99 12.47
CA ALA A 21 -1.20 -3.82 13.01
C ALA A 21 -0.31 -5.03 12.69
N ALA A 22 -0.83 -6.24 12.81
CA ALA A 22 -0.12 -7.47 12.51
C ALA A 22 0.26 -7.56 11.03
N ILE A 23 -0.67 -7.32 10.11
CA ILE A 23 -0.40 -7.39 8.67
C ILE A 23 0.55 -6.29 8.20
N LEU A 24 0.43 -5.09 8.75
CA LEU A 24 1.33 -3.99 8.44
C LEU A 24 2.76 -4.31 8.89
N LYS A 25 2.91 -4.81 10.12
CA LYS A 25 4.20 -5.24 10.67
C LYS A 25 4.83 -6.37 9.84
N ASP A 26 4.05 -7.40 9.49
CA ASP A 26 4.52 -8.52 8.66
C ASP A 26 4.98 -8.01 7.29
N THR A 27 4.18 -7.19 6.63
CA THR A 27 4.50 -6.63 5.32
C THR A 27 5.78 -5.80 5.35
N LEU A 28 5.94 -4.90 6.34
CA LEU A 28 7.15 -4.09 6.50
C LEU A 28 8.38 -4.94 6.80
N THR A 29 8.21 -6.02 7.58
CA THR A 29 9.29 -6.97 7.87
C THR A 29 9.75 -7.68 6.60
N LYS A 30 8.84 -8.15 5.78
CA LYS A 30 9.13 -8.77 4.49
C LYS A 30 9.84 -7.82 3.53
N VAL A 31 9.36 -6.59 3.42
CA VAL A 31 10.03 -5.54 2.62
C VAL A 31 11.45 -5.30 3.12
N LYS A 32 11.65 -5.20 4.45
CA LYS A 32 12.98 -5.04 5.04
C LYS A 32 13.90 -6.23 4.77
N ASN A 33 13.37 -7.45 4.75
CA ASN A 33 14.16 -8.66 4.53
C ASN A 33 14.54 -8.86 3.05
N VAL A 34 13.71 -8.36 2.13
CA VAL A 34 14.00 -8.40 0.68
C VAL A 34 15.01 -7.32 0.27
N PHE A 35 14.92 -6.15 0.89
CA PHE A 35 15.75 -5.01 0.54
C PHE A 35 16.64 -4.59 1.72
N VAL A 36 17.88 -4.23 1.43
CA VAL A 36 18.82 -3.75 2.45
C VAL A 36 18.42 -2.32 2.86
N SER A 37 17.73 -2.19 3.98
CA SER A 37 17.29 -0.90 4.56
C SER A 37 16.57 0.03 3.57
N PRO A 38 15.49 -0.40 2.94
CA PRO A 38 14.79 0.42 1.97
C PRO A 38 14.12 1.62 2.66
N SER A 39 14.28 2.80 2.08
CA SER A 39 13.37 3.90 2.39
C SER A 39 11.99 3.55 1.84
N TYR A 40 10.95 3.83 2.57
CA TYR A 40 9.58 3.60 2.11
C TYR A 40 8.65 4.73 2.58
N ASN A 41 7.60 4.91 1.83
CA ASN A 41 6.44 5.69 2.25
C ASN A 41 5.23 4.77 2.31
N PHE A 42 4.26 5.10 3.13
CA PHE A 42 2.93 4.53 3.01
C PHE A 42 1.90 5.64 3.07
N MET A 43 0.82 5.45 2.33
CA MET A 43 -0.31 6.37 2.28
C MET A 43 -1.59 5.62 2.64
N LEU A 44 -2.36 6.21 3.51
CA LEU A 44 -3.71 5.77 3.82
C LEU A 44 -4.69 6.50 2.90
N HIS A 45 -5.45 5.73 2.13
CA HIS A 45 -6.54 6.22 1.30
C HIS A 45 -7.87 5.89 1.96
N SER A 46 -8.62 6.90 2.29
CA SER A 46 -9.99 6.81 2.81
C SER A 46 -10.92 7.57 1.88
N ALA A 47 -12.18 7.21 1.81
CA ALA A 47 -13.14 7.95 1.02
C ALA A 47 -13.16 9.43 1.41
N PRO A 48 -13.35 10.35 0.46
CA PRO A 48 -13.49 11.78 0.74
C PRO A 48 -14.75 12.04 1.57
N VAL A 49 -14.67 13.03 2.43
CA VAL A 49 -15.82 13.48 3.23
C VAL A 49 -16.70 14.34 2.34
N THR A 50 -17.55 13.69 1.56
CA THR A 50 -18.53 14.35 0.69
C THR A 50 -19.91 13.73 0.90
N ASN A 51 -20.95 14.41 0.44
CA ASN A 51 -22.32 13.89 0.47
C ASN A 51 -22.72 13.18 -0.85
N ASP A 52 -21.73 12.77 -1.66
CA ASP A 52 -21.97 12.18 -2.97
C ASP A 52 -22.30 10.67 -2.88
N ASP A 53 -23.29 10.24 -3.65
CA ASP A 53 -23.80 8.86 -3.69
C ASP A 53 -22.81 7.82 -4.25
N GLY A 54 -21.63 8.22 -4.73
CA GLY A 54 -20.60 7.33 -5.29
C GLY A 54 -19.62 6.72 -4.26
N ILE A 55 -19.71 7.11 -3.01
CA ILE A 55 -18.76 6.72 -1.95
C ILE A 55 -18.82 5.24 -1.60
N GLU A 56 -19.98 4.60 -1.81
CA GLU A 56 -20.19 3.18 -1.53
C GLU A 56 -19.28 2.25 -2.33
N CYS A 57 -18.80 2.71 -3.50
CA CYS A 57 -17.85 1.96 -4.32
C CYS A 57 -16.41 2.08 -3.82
N TYR A 58 -16.11 3.04 -2.94
CA TYR A 58 -14.77 3.24 -2.43
C TYR A 58 -14.44 2.23 -1.33
N HIS A 59 -13.22 1.72 -1.34
CA HIS A 59 -12.73 0.82 -0.30
C HIS A 59 -11.42 1.37 0.24
N TRP A 60 -11.37 1.71 1.53
CA TRP A 60 -10.15 2.25 2.10
C TRP A 60 -8.99 1.25 2.02
N HIS A 61 -7.79 1.76 1.81
CA HIS A 61 -6.61 0.92 1.66
C HIS A 61 -5.35 1.68 2.08
N ILE A 62 -4.31 0.93 2.34
CA ILE A 62 -2.96 1.45 2.54
C ILE A 62 -2.12 1.04 1.34
N GLU A 63 -1.50 2.03 0.71
CA GLU A 63 -0.46 1.81 -0.30
C GLU A 63 0.90 1.91 0.36
N LEU A 64 1.72 0.87 0.18
CA LEU A 64 3.11 0.85 0.62
C LEU A 64 4.02 0.99 -0.58
N MET A 65 4.88 2.01 -0.57
CA MET A 65 5.79 2.34 -1.67
C MET A 65 7.25 2.27 -1.20
N PRO A 66 7.92 1.12 -1.34
CA PRO A 66 9.35 1.04 -1.13
C PRO A 66 10.08 1.82 -2.23
N LYS A 67 11.04 2.66 -1.86
CA LYS A 67 11.87 3.39 -2.80
C LYS A 67 13.06 2.54 -3.21
N LEU A 68 12.96 1.86 -4.36
CA LEU A 68 13.97 0.93 -4.86
C LEU A 68 14.97 1.60 -5.80
N THR A 69 14.51 2.58 -6.58
CA THR A 69 15.29 3.29 -7.58
C THR A 69 15.12 4.80 -7.45
N ARG A 70 16.04 5.55 -8.03
CA ARG A 70 15.88 7.00 -8.18
C ARG A 70 14.99 7.29 -9.39
N VAL A 71 14.11 8.27 -9.26
CA VAL A 71 13.29 8.75 -10.36
C VAL A 71 14.20 9.31 -11.45
N ALA A 72 14.04 8.83 -12.68
CA ALA A 72 14.84 9.21 -13.83
C ALA A 72 14.12 10.28 -14.69
N GLY A 73 14.83 10.81 -15.69
CA GLY A 73 14.32 11.91 -16.52
C GLY A 73 13.04 11.58 -17.28
N PHE A 74 12.88 10.32 -17.75
CA PHE A 74 11.63 9.88 -18.38
C PHE A 74 10.44 9.98 -17.45
N GLU A 75 10.58 9.52 -16.19
CA GLU A 75 9.52 9.54 -15.19
C GLU A 75 9.14 10.98 -14.81
N TRP A 76 10.14 11.86 -14.66
CA TRP A 76 9.92 13.29 -14.43
C TRP A 76 9.23 13.97 -15.62
N GLY A 77 9.65 13.69 -16.84
CA GLY A 77 9.14 14.34 -18.04
C GLY A 77 7.76 13.85 -18.48
N SER A 78 7.45 12.58 -18.28
CA SER A 78 6.18 11.96 -18.71
C SER A 78 5.13 11.84 -17.61
N GLY A 79 5.52 11.85 -16.34
CA GLY A 79 4.65 11.52 -15.21
C GLY A 79 4.35 10.01 -15.07
N PHE A 80 4.96 9.15 -15.89
CA PHE A 80 4.80 7.70 -15.81
C PHE A 80 5.98 7.07 -15.09
N TYR A 81 5.70 6.23 -14.10
CA TYR A 81 6.74 5.49 -13.38
C TYR A 81 7.09 4.18 -14.07
N VAL A 82 8.40 3.89 -14.11
CA VAL A 82 8.91 2.63 -14.63
C VAL A 82 8.93 1.59 -13.52
N ILE A 83 8.32 0.44 -13.76
CA ILE A 83 8.30 -0.70 -12.82
C ILE A 83 9.58 -1.51 -13.05
N PRO A 84 10.55 -1.50 -12.10
CA PRO A 84 11.83 -2.19 -12.28
C PRO A 84 11.73 -3.70 -12.11
N THR A 85 10.68 -4.20 -11.47
CA THR A 85 10.49 -5.62 -11.17
C THR A 85 9.07 -6.06 -11.53
N PRO A 86 8.89 -7.13 -12.31
CA PRO A 86 7.56 -7.68 -12.60
C PRO A 86 6.79 -7.99 -11.31
N PRO A 87 5.48 -7.66 -11.24
CA PRO A 87 4.68 -7.85 -10.02
C PRO A 87 4.67 -9.29 -9.50
N GLU A 88 4.66 -10.27 -10.41
CA GLU A 88 4.67 -11.69 -10.08
C GLU A 88 5.95 -12.10 -9.37
N LEU A 89 7.08 -11.56 -9.82
CA LEU A 89 8.39 -11.81 -9.24
C LEU A 89 8.51 -11.14 -7.87
N ALA A 90 8.03 -9.90 -7.74
CA ALA A 90 7.97 -9.19 -6.47
C ALA A 90 7.11 -9.95 -5.44
N ALA A 91 5.94 -10.44 -5.86
CA ALA A 91 5.06 -11.23 -5.01
C ALA A 91 5.72 -12.54 -4.55
N LYS A 92 6.46 -13.20 -5.44
CA LYS A 92 7.22 -14.42 -5.09
C LYS A 92 8.26 -14.13 -4.01
N TYR A 93 9.10 -13.13 -4.21
CA TYR A 93 10.13 -12.75 -3.22
C TYR A 93 9.55 -12.38 -1.87
N LEU A 94 8.44 -11.64 -1.83
CA LEU A 94 7.80 -11.24 -0.57
C LEU A 94 7.13 -12.41 0.15
N ARG A 95 6.70 -13.46 -0.56
CA ARG A 95 6.13 -14.66 0.07
C ARG A 95 7.18 -15.58 0.68
N GLU A 96 8.38 -15.61 0.12
CA GLU A 96 9.49 -16.44 0.57
C GLU A 96 10.23 -15.88 1.79
N LYS A 97 9.91 -14.65 2.22
CA LYS A 97 10.51 -13.91 3.33
C LYS A 97 9.52 -13.63 4.46
#